data_4a388ab15c6f581ceb9bd701b761f697
#
_entry.id   4a388ab15c6f581ceb9bd701b761f697
#
_cell.length_a   1.000
_cell.length_b   1.000
_cell.length_c   1.000
_cell.angle_alpha   90.00
_cell.angle_beta   90.00
_cell.angle_gamma   90.00
#
_symmetry.space_group_name_H-M   'P 1'
#
loop_
_entity.id
_entity.type
_entity.pdbx_description
1 polymer ?
#
loop_
_entity_poly.entity_id
_entity_poly.type
_entity_poly.pdbx_seq_one_letter_code
_entity_poly.pdbx_strand_id
1 'polypeptide(L)'
;MSALSADSKPALGRGFRLQWEPAQQAHVLLYPEGMVKLNGSAGEILKRCDGARTVVEIVSDLESAFTTTGLANDVQAFMNVALERQWLEIRE
;
A
#
# COMPACT_ATOMS: atom_id res chain seq x y z
N MET A 1 -17.22 -4.25 -7.32
CA MET A 1 -16.78 -5.48 -6.63
C MET A 1 -15.26 -5.43 -6.46
N SER A 2 -14.79 -5.70 -5.26
CA SER A 2 -13.36 -5.68 -4.99
C SER A 2 -12.71 -6.98 -5.48
N ALA A 3 -11.57 -6.85 -6.16
CA ALA A 3 -10.74 -8.00 -6.51
C ALA A 3 -9.84 -8.44 -5.35
N LEU A 4 -9.84 -7.69 -4.25
CA LEU A 4 -8.94 -7.91 -3.13
C LEU A 4 -9.43 -9.03 -2.24
N SER A 5 -8.56 -9.97 -1.95
CA SER A 5 -8.82 -11.03 -0.98
C SER A 5 -7.63 -11.15 -0.02
N ALA A 6 -7.79 -11.95 1.03
CA ALA A 6 -6.73 -12.17 2.01
C ALA A 6 -5.45 -12.73 1.38
N ASP A 7 -5.60 -13.51 0.30
CA ASP A 7 -4.46 -14.14 -0.38
C ASP A 7 -3.94 -13.34 -1.55
N SER A 8 -4.54 -12.20 -1.87
CA SER A 8 -4.07 -11.34 -2.94
C SER A 8 -2.67 -10.80 -2.62
N LYS A 9 -1.85 -10.65 -3.66
CA LYS A 9 -0.49 -10.13 -3.53
C LYS A 9 -0.43 -8.76 -4.22
N PRO A 10 -0.70 -7.68 -3.49
CA PRO A 10 -0.69 -6.36 -4.11
C PRO A 10 0.72 -5.88 -4.39
N ALA A 11 0.86 -5.15 -5.49
CA ALA A 11 2.11 -4.50 -5.89
C ALA A 11 1.81 -3.11 -6.40
N LEU A 12 2.82 -2.25 -6.45
CA LEU A 12 2.65 -0.92 -7.05
C LEU A 12 2.21 -1.08 -8.50
N GLY A 13 1.26 -0.24 -8.90
CA GLY A 13 0.76 -0.23 -10.26
C GLY A 13 1.85 0.14 -11.25
N ARG A 14 1.67 -0.27 -12.50
CA ARG A 14 2.63 0.02 -13.56
C ARG A 14 2.78 1.54 -13.70
N GLY A 15 4.03 2.00 -13.72
CA GLY A 15 4.33 3.42 -13.86
C GLY A 15 4.36 4.19 -12.56
N PHE A 16 4.04 3.55 -11.45
CA PHE A 16 4.10 4.19 -10.13
C PHE A 16 5.36 3.77 -9.40
N ARG A 17 5.93 4.71 -8.63
CA ARG A 17 7.13 4.43 -7.83
C ARG A 17 6.98 5.13 -6.48
N LEU A 18 7.30 4.41 -5.42
CA LEU A 18 7.28 4.95 -4.07
C LEU A 18 8.66 5.51 -3.73
N GLN A 19 8.69 6.71 -3.16
CA GLN A 19 9.95 7.35 -2.79
C GLN A 19 9.79 7.99 -1.41
N TRP A 20 10.81 7.83 -0.58
CA TRP A 20 10.90 8.53 0.70
C TRP A 20 11.49 9.92 0.47
N GLU A 21 10.81 10.93 1.01
CA GLU A 21 11.28 12.32 0.92
C GLU A 21 11.75 12.80 2.29
N PRO A 22 13.06 12.84 2.53
CA PRO A 22 13.58 13.22 3.86
C PRO A 22 13.20 14.63 4.28
N ALA A 23 13.16 15.56 3.34
CA ALA A 23 12.83 16.95 3.66
C ALA A 23 11.40 17.10 4.18
N GLN A 24 10.51 16.23 3.75
CA GLN A 24 9.11 16.23 4.19
C GLN A 24 8.81 15.14 5.23
N GLN A 25 9.78 14.25 5.45
CA GLN A 25 9.63 13.07 6.31
C GLN A 25 8.37 12.30 5.96
N ALA A 26 8.17 12.06 4.67
CA ALA A 26 6.98 11.40 4.14
C ALA A 26 7.32 10.64 2.87
N HIS A 27 6.51 9.63 2.59
CA HIS A 27 6.58 8.96 1.30
C HIS A 27 5.78 9.74 0.27
N VAL A 28 6.23 9.69 -0.98
CA VAL A 28 5.49 10.21 -2.12
C VAL A 28 5.37 9.10 -3.16
N LEU A 29 4.26 9.11 -3.88
CA LEU A 29 4.02 8.17 -4.96
C LEU A 29 4.20 8.94 -6.27
N LEU A 30 5.20 8.53 -7.06
CA LEU A 30 5.57 9.20 -8.30
C LEU A 30 4.96 8.49 -9.50
N TYR A 31 4.50 9.27 -10.47
CA TYR A 31 4.00 8.77 -11.75
C TYR A 31 4.30 9.80 -12.83
N PRO A 32 4.15 9.43 -14.14
CA PRO A 32 4.62 10.34 -15.20
C PRO A 32 4.01 11.74 -15.17
N GLU A 33 2.74 11.88 -14.75
CA GLU A 33 2.07 13.18 -14.75
C GLU A 33 2.23 13.96 -13.45
N GLY A 34 2.89 13.37 -12.42
CA GLY A 34 3.04 14.11 -11.17
C GLY A 34 3.36 13.22 -9.98
N MET A 35 2.89 13.63 -8.82
CA MET A 35 3.13 12.86 -7.60
C MET A 35 1.99 13.03 -6.61
N VAL A 36 1.85 12.05 -5.71
CA VAL A 36 0.89 12.08 -4.60
C VAL A 36 1.68 12.05 -3.30
N LYS A 37 1.44 13.04 -2.45
CA LYS A 37 2.03 13.04 -1.11
C LYS A 37 1.17 12.13 -0.24
N LEU A 38 1.81 11.17 0.42
CA LEU A 38 1.12 10.18 1.22
C LEU A 38 1.22 10.53 2.70
N ASN A 39 0.17 10.21 3.46
CA ASN A 39 0.29 10.27 4.92
C ASN A 39 1.10 9.06 5.40
N GLY A 40 1.41 9.04 6.71
CA GLY A 40 2.24 7.99 7.26
C GLY A 40 1.67 6.60 7.06
N SER A 41 0.37 6.44 7.27
CA SER A 41 -0.31 5.14 7.13
C SER A 41 -0.24 4.63 5.69
N ALA A 42 -0.56 5.50 4.74
CA ALA A 42 -0.55 5.14 3.31
C ALA A 42 0.84 4.71 2.87
N GLY A 43 1.86 5.46 3.28
CA GLY A 43 3.23 5.13 2.95
C GLY A 43 3.66 3.78 3.51
N GLU A 44 3.28 3.49 4.75
CA GLU A 44 3.63 2.21 5.38
C GLU A 44 2.94 1.03 4.71
N ILE A 45 1.71 1.20 4.27
CA ILE A 45 0.99 0.14 3.55
C ILE A 45 1.64 -0.09 2.18
N LEU A 46 1.82 0.98 1.40
CA LEU A 46 2.37 0.85 0.03
C LEU A 46 3.80 0.32 0.04
N LYS A 47 4.58 0.68 1.04
CA LYS A 47 5.95 0.21 1.20
C LYS A 47 6.03 -1.33 1.25
N ARG A 48 4.98 -1.98 1.75
CA ARG A 48 4.93 -3.43 1.91
C ARG A 48 4.27 -4.15 0.74
N CYS A 49 3.74 -3.40 -0.23
CA CYS A 49 3.07 -3.98 -1.39
C CYS A 49 4.09 -4.26 -2.49
N ASP A 50 4.80 -5.38 -2.35
CA ASP A 50 5.91 -5.76 -3.22
C ASP A 50 5.55 -6.85 -4.23
N GLY A 51 4.29 -7.27 -4.27
CA GLY A 51 3.84 -8.33 -5.17
C GLY A 51 4.18 -9.74 -4.69
N ALA A 52 4.86 -9.87 -3.55
CA ALA A 52 5.25 -11.15 -2.99
C ALA A 52 4.51 -11.48 -1.70
N ARG A 53 4.07 -10.48 -0.96
CA ARG A 53 3.34 -10.65 0.30
C ARG A 53 1.86 -10.61 0.06
N THR A 54 1.12 -11.48 0.75
CA THR A 54 -0.34 -11.45 0.73
C THR A 54 -0.85 -10.31 1.59
N VAL A 55 -2.13 -9.97 1.42
CA VAL A 55 -2.78 -8.97 2.27
C VAL A 55 -2.68 -9.36 3.75
N VAL A 56 -2.91 -10.65 4.06
CA VAL A 56 -2.79 -11.14 5.44
C VAL A 56 -1.40 -10.88 6.00
N GLU A 57 -0.38 -11.18 5.21
CA GLU A 57 1.01 -10.96 5.64
C GLU A 57 1.32 -9.49 5.86
N ILE A 58 0.81 -8.62 4.98
CA ILE A 58 1.01 -7.18 5.12
C ILE A 58 0.34 -6.66 6.40
N VAL A 59 -0.90 -7.08 6.64
CA VAL A 59 -1.61 -6.68 7.86
C VAL A 59 -0.86 -7.15 9.10
N SER A 60 -0.42 -8.41 9.11
CA SER A 60 0.32 -8.96 10.24
C SER A 60 1.63 -8.21 10.50
N ASP A 61 2.34 -7.87 9.42
CA ASP A 61 3.59 -7.12 9.53
C ASP A 61 3.36 -5.72 10.09
N LEU A 62 2.30 -5.05 9.63
CA LEU A 62 1.95 -3.72 10.14
C LEU A 62 1.57 -3.76 11.61
N GLU A 63 0.77 -4.75 12.00
CA GLU A 63 0.35 -4.89 13.39
C GLU A 63 1.53 -5.15 14.29
N SER A 64 2.48 -5.95 13.83
CA SER A 64 3.70 -6.22 14.59
C SER A 64 4.60 -4.98 14.68
N ALA A 65 4.77 -4.29 13.55
CA ALA A 65 5.65 -3.12 13.49
C ALA A 65 5.15 -1.98 14.38
N PHE A 66 3.84 -1.81 14.49
CA PHE A 66 3.24 -0.72 15.29
C PHE A 66 2.66 -1.17 16.61
N THR A 67 2.91 -2.41 16.98
CA THR A 67 2.48 -2.98 18.26
C THR A 67 0.99 -2.74 18.50
N THR A 68 0.16 -3.13 17.52
CA THR A 68 -1.28 -2.91 17.55
C THR A 68 -1.99 -4.10 16.91
N THR A 69 -3.31 -4.09 16.98
CA THR A 69 -4.15 -5.12 16.35
C THR A 69 -5.34 -4.45 15.68
N GLY A 70 -6.10 -5.23 14.91
CA GLY A 70 -7.34 -4.74 14.34
C GLY A 70 -7.16 -3.85 13.11
N LEU A 71 -6.04 -3.96 12.40
CA LEU A 71 -5.76 -3.10 11.24
C LEU A 71 -6.34 -3.63 9.93
N ALA A 72 -6.86 -4.86 9.90
CA ALA A 72 -7.25 -5.49 8.63
C ALA A 72 -8.26 -4.66 7.85
N ASN A 73 -9.30 -4.15 8.50
CA ASN A 73 -10.35 -3.39 7.81
C ASN A 73 -9.81 -2.08 7.23
N ASP A 74 -9.01 -1.36 8.00
CA ASP A 74 -8.43 -0.09 7.55
C ASP A 74 -7.46 -0.29 6.39
N VAL A 75 -6.62 -1.33 6.49
CA VAL A 75 -5.66 -1.64 5.42
C VAL A 75 -6.40 -2.02 4.14
N GLN A 76 -7.42 -2.87 4.24
CA GLN A 76 -8.19 -3.29 3.07
C GLN A 76 -8.94 -2.12 2.44
N ALA A 77 -9.50 -1.23 3.27
CA ALA A 77 -10.20 -0.05 2.76
C ALA A 77 -9.25 0.84 1.96
N PHE A 78 -8.06 1.07 2.49
CA PHE A 78 -7.04 1.85 1.77
C PHE A 78 -6.63 1.16 0.47
N MET A 79 -6.38 -0.15 0.52
CA MET A 79 -5.97 -0.91 -0.66
C MET A 79 -7.03 -0.87 -1.76
N ASN A 80 -8.32 -0.91 -1.38
CA ASN A 80 -9.39 -0.82 -2.37
C ASN A 80 -9.38 0.53 -3.08
N VAL A 81 -9.17 1.62 -2.34
CA VAL A 81 -9.03 2.95 -2.95
C VAL A 81 -7.81 2.99 -3.86
N ALA A 82 -6.70 2.43 -3.41
CA ALA A 82 -5.46 2.42 -4.19
C ALA A 82 -5.61 1.61 -5.49
N LEU A 83 -6.35 0.50 -5.44
CA LEU A 83 -6.65 -0.29 -6.63
C LEU A 83 -7.49 0.50 -7.62
N GLU A 84 -8.52 1.22 -7.14
CA GLU A 84 -9.35 2.06 -7.98
C GLU A 84 -8.56 3.14 -8.69
N ARG A 85 -7.56 3.69 -8.00
CA ARG A 85 -6.71 4.76 -8.54
C ARG A 85 -5.52 4.22 -9.33
N GLN A 86 -5.42 2.90 -9.45
CA GLN A 86 -4.33 2.21 -10.14
C GLN A 86 -2.96 2.40 -9.47
N TRP A 87 -2.95 2.85 -8.24
CA TRP A 87 -1.73 2.90 -7.43
C TRP A 87 -1.21 1.49 -7.11
N LEU A 88 -2.13 0.55 -6.99
CA LEU A 88 -1.84 -0.86 -6.75
C LEU A 88 -2.44 -1.71 -7.85
N GLU A 89 -1.83 -2.85 -8.06
CA GLU A 89 -2.36 -3.93 -8.89
C GLU A 89 -2.21 -5.25 -8.12
N ILE A 90 -3.02 -6.25 -8.48
CA ILE A 90 -2.95 -7.55 -7.84
C ILE A 90 -2.08 -8.47 -8.70
N ARG A 91 -1.09 -9.08 -8.08
CA ARG A 91 -0.27 -10.11 -8.72
C ARG A 91 -0.62 -11.46 -8.15
N GLU A 92 -0.58 -12.47 -9.00
CA GLU A 92 -0.95 -13.84 -8.63
C GLU A 92 0.20 -14.80 -8.85
#